data_54d04ee416e801da1e673800c6bec4d6
#
_entry.id   54d04ee416e801da1e673800c6bec4d6
#
_cell.length_a   1.000
_cell.length_b   1.000
_cell.length_c   1.000
_cell.angle_alpha   90.00
_cell.angle_beta   90.00
_cell.angle_gamma   90.00
#
_symmetry.space_group_name_H-M   'P 1'
#
loop_
_entity.id
_entity.type
_entity.pdbx_description
1 polymer ?
#
loop_
_entity_poly.entity_id
_entity_poly.type
_entity_poly.pdbx_seq_one_letter_code
_entity_poly.pdbx_strand_id
1 'polypeptide(L)'
;MRSNVNRTRRRVARRVDPEKAGSMLLRIERTIRSIPRGKVSTYGGVARAAGYPGAARQVAKVLRRSFGLPWQRVLGAGGAIKLQGDSAIEQRLRLEAEGVRFRGRKVDMKAHEWQPRRAKRK
;
A
#
# COMPACT_ATOMS: atom_id res chain seq x y z
N MET A 1 -21.52 -15.39 32.06
CA MET A 1 -21.85 -14.30 31.48
C MET A 1 -20.92 -13.22 31.54
N ARG A 2 -20.52 -12.76 32.68
CA ARG A 2 -19.60 -11.76 32.78
C ARG A 2 -18.34 -12.10 32.08
N SER A 3 -17.86 -13.32 32.11
CA SER A 3 -16.60 -13.66 31.50
C SER A 3 -16.67 -13.53 29.99
N ASN A 4 -17.81 -13.75 29.38
CA ASN A 4 -17.94 -13.57 27.96
C ASN A 4 -17.86 -12.09 27.60
N VAL A 5 -18.48 -11.27 28.37
CA VAL A 5 -18.44 -9.86 28.13
C VAL A 5 -17.03 -9.35 28.27
N ASN A 6 -16.34 -9.81 29.28
CA ASN A 6 -14.98 -9.40 29.49
C ASN A 6 -14.07 -9.85 28.37
N ARG A 7 -14.30 -11.04 27.87
CA ARG A 7 -13.52 -11.55 26.79
C ARG A 7 -13.72 -10.69 25.54
N THR A 8 -14.93 -10.30 25.27
CA THR A 8 -15.21 -9.46 24.14
C THR A 8 -14.55 -8.11 24.30
N ARG A 9 -14.60 -7.52 25.47
CA ARG A 9 -13.96 -6.28 25.70
C ARG A 9 -12.49 -6.38 25.53
N ARG A 10 -11.90 -7.45 26.00
CA ARG A 10 -10.50 -7.62 25.90
C ARG A 10 -10.08 -7.71 24.43
N ARG A 11 -10.89 -8.40 23.63
CA ARG A 11 -10.60 -8.51 22.24
C ARG A 11 -10.64 -7.15 21.57
N VAL A 12 -11.61 -6.35 21.89
CA VAL A 12 -11.70 -5.01 21.34
C VAL A 12 -10.52 -4.18 21.82
N ALA A 13 -10.18 -4.31 23.07
CA ALA A 13 -9.08 -3.55 23.61
C ALA A 13 -7.75 -3.87 23.00
N ARG A 14 -7.61 -5.05 22.45
CA ARG A 14 -6.38 -5.38 21.82
C ARG A 14 -6.24 -4.81 20.46
N ARG A 15 -7.27 -4.26 19.90
CA ARG A 15 -7.17 -3.64 18.62
C ARG A 15 -6.32 -2.42 18.75
N VAL A 16 -5.78 -1.99 17.64
CA VAL A 16 -4.94 -0.82 17.65
C VAL A 16 -5.73 0.33 18.17
N ASP A 17 -5.16 1.10 19.08
CA ASP A 17 -5.83 2.21 19.64
C ASP A 17 -6.04 3.24 18.53
N PRO A 18 -7.09 4.03 18.58
CA PRO A 18 -7.45 4.94 17.51
C PRO A 18 -6.34 5.90 17.12
N GLU A 19 -5.59 6.35 18.09
CA GLU A 19 -4.52 7.25 17.83
C GLU A 19 -3.42 6.57 17.06
N LYS A 20 -3.08 5.35 17.41
CA LYS A 20 -2.06 4.61 16.73
C LYS A 20 -2.53 4.20 15.34
N ALA A 21 -3.81 3.88 15.20
CA ALA A 21 -4.36 3.54 13.91
C ALA A 21 -4.28 4.73 12.97
N GLY A 22 -4.59 5.91 13.47
CA GLY A 22 -4.51 7.12 12.67
C GLY A 22 -3.10 7.42 12.24
N SER A 23 -2.16 7.20 13.14
CA SER A 23 -0.76 7.42 12.82
C SER A 23 -0.28 6.44 11.74
N MET A 24 -0.70 5.19 11.82
CA MET A 24 -0.35 4.21 10.84
C MET A 24 -0.88 4.60 9.46
N LEU A 25 -2.15 4.97 9.40
CA LEU A 25 -2.75 5.32 8.12
C LEU A 25 -2.07 6.56 7.53
N LEU A 26 -1.70 7.50 8.35
CA LEU A 26 -1.02 8.69 7.88
C LEU A 26 0.36 8.35 7.32
N ARG A 27 1.08 7.47 7.98
CA ARG A 27 2.39 7.07 7.49
C ARG A 27 2.28 6.31 6.19
N ILE A 28 1.27 5.47 6.06
CA ILE A 28 1.04 4.74 4.83
C ILE A 28 0.75 5.72 3.70
N GLU A 29 -0.09 6.72 3.98
CA GLU A 29 -0.42 7.70 2.97
C GLU A 29 0.82 8.46 2.52
N ARG A 30 1.65 8.89 3.45
CA ARG A 30 2.89 9.58 3.12
C ARG A 30 3.82 8.71 2.32
N THR A 31 3.88 7.43 2.65
CA THR A 31 4.73 6.51 1.93
C THR A 31 4.27 6.39 0.48
N ILE A 32 2.96 6.27 0.27
CA ILE A 32 2.43 6.17 -1.09
C ILE A 32 2.78 7.43 -1.87
N ARG A 33 2.63 8.59 -1.24
CA ARG A 33 2.94 9.85 -1.93
C ARG A 33 4.40 9.96 -2.31
N SER A 34 5.25 9.22 -1.62
CA SER A 34 6.68 9.27 -1.89
C SER A 34 7.12 8.43 -3.08
N ILE A 35 6.25 7.57 -3.59
CA ILE A 35 6.64 6.73 -4.73
C ILE A 35 6.78 7.63 -5.95
N PRO A 36 7.97 7.70 -6.54
CA PRO A 36 8.17 8.64 -7.64
C PRO A 36 7.56 8.14 -8.95
N ARG A 37 7.36 9.06 -9.85
CA ARG A 37 6.87 8.75 -11.17
C ARG A 37 7.82 7.76 -11.83
N GLY A 38 7.28 6.76 -12.49
CA GLY A 38 8.09 5.75 -13.16
C GLY A 38 8.53 4.60 -12.26
N LYS A 39 8.13 4.66 -10.98
CA LYS A 39 8.43 3.59 -10.05
C LYS A 39 7.15 3.05 -9.46
N VAL A 40 7.20 1.82 -8.99
CA VAL A 40 6.02 1.16 -8.43
C VAL A 40 6.40 0.42 -7.16
N SER A 41 5.41 0.13 -6.34
CA SER A 41 5.60 -0.71 -5.18
C SER A 41 4.43 -1.68 -5.09
N THR A 42 4.48 -2.57 -4.13
CA THR A 42 3.37 -3.49 -3.90
C THR A 42 2.68 -3.08 -2.60
N TYR A 43 1.49 -3.61 -2.35
CA TYR A 43 0.82 -3.34 -1.09
C TYR A 43 1.72 -3.69 0.08
N GLY A 44 2.37 -4.86 0.00
CA GLY A 44 3.29 -5.26 1.07
C GLY A 44 4.54 -4.39 1.13
N GLY A 45 5.03 -3.97 -0.03
CA GLY A 45 6.20 -3.09 -0.08
C GLY A 45 5.93 -1.75 0.56
N VAL A 46 4.75 -1.17 0.29
CA VAL A 46 4.37 0.08 0.91
C VAL A 46 4.26 -0.10 2.42
N ALA A 47 3.64 -1.20 2.85
CA ALA A 47 3.49 -1.45 4.28
C ALA A 47 4.85 -1.52 4.97
N ARG A 48 5.79 -2.23 4.37
CA ARG A 48 7.14 -2.34 4.94
C ARG A 48 7.83 -0.98 4.96
N ALA A 49 7.74 -0.25 3.87
CA ALA A 49 8.39 1.05 3.79
C ALA A 49 7.81 2.03 4.82
N ALA A 50 6.53 1.89 5.12
CA ALA A 50 5.89 2.73 6.11
C ALA A 50 6.23 2.32 7.55
N GLY A 51 6.89 1.18 7.71
CA GLY A 51 7.24 0.70 9.04
C GLY A 51 6.25 -0.28 9.65
N TYR A 52 5.34 -0.80 8.85
CA TYR A 52 4.31 -1.71 9.33
C TYR A 52 4.24 -2.97 8.45
N PRO A 53 5.28 -3.81 8.50
CA PRO A 53 5.25 -5.02 7.68
C PRO A 53 4.01 -5.84 8.00
N GLY A 54 3.40 -6.37 6.99
CA GLY A 54 2.17 -7.14 7.17
C GLY A 54 0.89 -6.32 7.10
N ALA A 55 0.99 -5.00 6.94
CA ALA A 55 -0.19 -4.15 6.93
C ALA A 55 -0.72 -3.87 5.51
N ALA A 56 -0.60 -4.83 4.60
CA ALA A 56 -1.05 -4.63 3.22
C ALA A 56 -2.54 -4.28 3.12
N ARG A 57 -3.37 -4.82 4.02
CA ARG A 57 -4.78 -4.49 4.01
C ARG A 57 -5.03 -3.04 4.32
N GLN A 58 -4.23 -2.49 5.21
CA GLN A 58 -4.36 -1.09 5.56
C GLN A 58 -3.92 -0.21 4.41
N VAL A 59 -2.95 -0.66 3.61
CA VAL A 59 -2.56 0.07 2.42
C VAL A 59 -3.73 0.13 1.46
N ALA A 60 -4.40 -0.99 1.24
CA ALA A 60 -5.56 -1.01 0.35
C ALA A 60 -6.65 -0.08 0.86
N LYS A 61 -6.85 -0.04 2.18
CA LYS A 61 -7.85 0.81 2.78
C LYS A 61 -7.53 2.29 2.55
N VAL A 62 -6.28 2.66 2.72
CA VAL A 62 -5.86 4.04 2.49
C VAL A 62 -6.13 4.43 1.05
N LEU A 63 -5.80 3.54 0.11
CA LEU A 63 -6.00 3.84 -1.30
C LEU A 63 -7.48 4.03 -1.63
N ARG A 64 -8.36 3.29 -0.96
CA ARG A 64 -9.79 3.42 -1.22
C ARG A 64 -10.38 4.68 -0.61
N ARG A 65 -9.79 5.19 0.45
CA ARG A 65 -10.35 6.32 1.17
C ARG A 65 -9.74 7.66 0.88
N SER A 66 -8.56 7.68 0.34
CA SER A 66 -7.83 8.93 0.15
C SER A 66 -7.92 9.41 -1.27
N PHE A 67 -7.79 10.71 -1.45
CA PHE A 67 -7.81 11.29 -2.77
C PHE A 67 -6.46 11.83 -3.13
N GLY A 68 -6.18 11.87 -4.41
CA GLY A 68 -4.96 12.51 -4.88
C GLY A 68 -3.69 11.72 -4.68
N LEU A 69 -3.82 10.44 -4.33
CA LEU A 69 -2.63 9.60 -4.20
C LEU A 69 -2.26 9.00 -5.54
N PRO A 70 -0.97 8.73 -5.76
CA PRO A 70 -0.55 8.05 -6.98
C PRO A 70 -0.87 6.56 -6.88
N TRP A 71 -2.15 6.25 -6.81
CA TRP A 71 -2.63 4.90 -6.58
C TRP A 71 -2.17 3.91 -7.64
N GLN A 72 -1.95 4.39 -8.86
CA GLN A 72 -1.54 3.52 -9.94
C GLN A 72 -0.17 2.90 -9.69
N ARG A 73 0.60 3.49 -8.78
CA ARG A 73 1.96 3.00 -8.50
C ARG A 73 1.99 1.91 -7.44
N VAL A 74 0.82 1.47 -6.96
CA VAL A 74 0.75 0.40 -5.96
C VAL A 74 0.09 -0.82 -6.58
N LEU A 75 0.81 -1.93 -6.57
CA LEU A 75 0.40 -3.14 -7.27
C LEU A 75 0.33 -4.33 -6.32
N GLY A 76 -0.12 -5.45 -6.82
CA GLY A 76 -0.06 -6.68 -6.07
C GLY A 76 1.32 -7.31 -6.18
N ALA A 77 1.49 -8.43 -5.53
CA ALA A 77 2.77 -9.14 -5.50
C ALA A 77 3.24 -9.42 -6.92
N GLY A 78 4.52 -9.27 -7.13
CA GLY A 78 5.11 -9.55 -8.43
C GLY A 78 4.82 -8.51 -9.49
N GLY A 79 4.16 -7.42 -9.15
CA GLY A 79 3.84 -6.37 -10.12
C GLY A 79 2.49 -6.56 -10.80
N ALA A 80 1.61 -7.37 -10.20
CA ALA A 80 0.32 -7.66 -10.80
C ALA A 80 -0.69 -6.56 -10.52
N ILE A 81 -1.49 -6.22 -11.52
CA ILE A 81 -2.61 -5.31 -11.32
C ILE A 81 -3.73 -6.12 -10.67
N LYS A 82 -4.15 -5.70 -9.49
CA LYS A 82 -5.18 -6.42 -8.76
C LYS A 82 -6.58 -5.86 -8.97
N LEU A 83 -6.67 -4.68 -9.54
CA LEU A 83 -7.97 -4.09 -9.83
C LEU A 83 -8.59 -4.78 -11.03
N GLN A 84 -9.86 -4.53 -11.25
CA GLN A 84 -10.55 -5.17 -12.35
C GLN A 84 -11.28 -4.15 -13.19
N GLY A 85 -11.65 -4.56 -14.39
CA GLY A 85 -12.44 -3.73 -15.27
C GLY A 85 -11.74 -2.45 -15.66
N ASP A 86 -12.50 -1.38 -15.68
CA ASP A 86 -11.97 -0.08 -16.12
C ASP A 86 -10.83 0.41 -15.27
N SER A 87 -10.88 0.12 -13.97
CA SER A 87 -9.81 0.56 -13.09
C SER A 87 -8.49 -0.12 -13.42
N ALA A 88 -8.55 -1.37 -13.83
CA ALA A 88 -7.33 -2.09 -14.22
C ALA A 88 -6.75 -1.48 -15.48
N ILE A 89 -7.62 -1.17 -16.42
CA ILE A 89 -7.19 -0.56 -17.68
C ILE A 89 -6.57 0.81 -17.41
N GLU A 90 -7.23 1.58 -16.57
CA GLU A 90 -6.73 2.90 -16.25
C GLU A 90 -5.38 2.83 -15.56
N GLN A 91 -5.23 1.89 -14.63
CA GLN A 91 -3.96 1.75 -13.91
C GLN A 91 -2.83 1.49 -14.90
N ARG A 92 -3.05 0.57 -15.82
CA ARG A 92 -2.03 0.23 -16.79
C ARG A 92 -1.69 1.42 -17.69
N LEU A 93 -2.71 2.11 -18.16
CA LEU A 93 -2.48 3.26 -19.02
C LEU A 93 -1.71 4.35 -18.31
N ARG A 94 -2.03 4.60 -17.06
CA ARG A 94 -1.31 5.60 -16.30
C ARG A 94 0.15 5.22 -16.11
N LEU A 95 0.40 3.95 -15.81
CA LEU A 95 1.77 3.50 -15.62
C LEU A 95 2.55 3.56 -16.93
N GLU A 96 1.93 3.16 -18.01
CA GLU A 96 2.60 3.24 -19.31
C GLU A 96 2.93 4.68 -19.66
N ALA A 97 2.04 5.60 -19.31
CA ALA A 97 2.30 7.01 -19.54
C ALA A 97 3.47 7.53 -18.72
N GLU A 98 3.79 6.88 -17.62
CA GLU A 98 4.93 7.23 -16.79
C GLU A 98 6.21 6.51 -17.23
N GLY A 99 6.13 5.73 -18.28
CA GLY A 99 7.29 5.01 -18.78
C GLY A 99 7.50 3.65 -18.14
N VAL A 100 6.51 3.17 -17.39
CA VAL A 100 6.63 1.86 -16.75
C VAL A 100 6.39 0.77 -17.78
N ARG A 101 7.29 -0.18 -17.83
CA ARG A 101 7.17 -1.28 -18.78
C ARG A 101 6.56 -2.51 -18.15
N PHE A 102 5.80 -3.22 -18.96
CA PHE A 102 5.16 -4.44 -18.52
C PHE A 102 5.79 -5.64 -19.22
N ARG A 103 5.74 -6.76 -18.54
CA ARG A 103 6.08 -8.03 -19.15
C ARG A 103 4.82 -8.83 -19.05
N GLY A 104 4.09 -8.92 -20.15
CA GLY A 104 2.77 -9.53 -20.15
C GLY A 104 1.84 -8.71 -19.32
N ARG A 105 1.28 -9.29 -18.28
CA ARG A 105 0.32 -8.62 -17.44
C ARG A 105 0.91 -7.99 -16.19
N LYS A 106 2.20 -8.15 -15.98
CA LYS A 106 2.85 -7.64 -14.79
C LYS A 106 3.87 -6.59 -15.14
N VAL A 107 4.05 -5.67 -14.22
CA VAL A 107 5.10 -4.68 -14.37
C VAL A 107 6.46 -5.37 -14.23
N ASP A 108 7.41 -4.91 -15.02
CA ASP A 108 8.78 -5.37 -14.91
C ASP A 108 9.38 -4.80 -13.63
N MET A 109 9.29 -5.56 -12.56
CA MET A 109 9.71 -5.10 -11.25
C MET A 109 11.21 -4.86 -11.15
N LYS A 110 11.99 -5.59 -11.90
CA LYS A 110 13.41 -5.36 -11.87
C LYS A 110 13.76 -3.96 -12.30
N ALA A 111 13.03 -3.45 -13.28
CA ALA A 111 13.29 -2.12 -13.81
C ALA A 111 12.63 -1.02 -12.99
N HIS A 112 11.50 -1.31 -12.39
CA HIS A 112 10.65 -0.22 -11.86
C HIS A 112 10.32 -0.29 -10.38
N GLU A 113 10.74 -1.33 -9.67
CA GLU A 113 10.39 -1.41 -8.26
C GLU A 113 11.05 -0.31 -7.47
N TRP A 114 10.26 0.42 -6.71
CA TRP A 114 10.75 1.51 -5.88
C TRP A 114 11.54 0.96 -4.70
N GLN A 115 12.71 1.50 -4.51
CA GLN A 115 13.57 1.14 -3.40
C GLN A 115 13.66 2.36 -2.49
N PRO A 116 12.82 2.42 -1.46
CA PRO A 116 12.86 3.59 -0.58
C PRO A 116 14.22 3.69 0.07
N ARG A 117 14.75 4.94 0.09
CA ARG A 117 16.01 5.15 0.68
C ARG A 117 15.98 4.95 2.13
N ARG A 118 16.87 4.22 2.66
CA ARG A 118 16.91 4.07 4.05
C ARG A 118 17.86 4.99 4.56
N ALA A 119 17.80 6.10 4.25
CA ALA A 119 18.72 7.06 4.56
C ALA A 119 19.34 7.03 5.83
N LYS A 120 18.72 6.67 6.65
CA LYS A 120 19.18 6.71 7.90
C LYS A 120 20.19 5.81 8.18
N ARG A 121 20.39 5.06 7.49
CA ARG A 121 21.23 4.17 7.83
C ARG A 121 22.47 4.59 7.76
N LYS A 122 22.85 4.97 7.76
CA LYS A 122 23.99 5.41 7.69
C LYS A 122 24.42 5.61 8.16
#